data_9f1c4c83f6486d70972594ba5b8e39f7
#
_entry.id   9f1c4c83f6486d70972594ba5b8e39f7
#
_cell.length_a   1.000
_cell.length_b   1.000
_cell.length_c   1.000
_cell.angle_alpha   90.00
_cell.angle_beta   90.00
_cell.angle_gamma   90.00
#
_symmetry.space_group_name_H-M   'P 1'
#
loop_
_entity.id
_entity.type
_entity.pdbx_description
1 polymer ?
#
loop_
_entity_poly.entity_id
_entity_poly.type
_entity_poly.pdbx_seq_one_letter_code
_entity_poly.pdbx_strand_id
1 'polypeptide(L)'
;MKKNLFTGALALTISASFLAGCGYSGSSASTTAAATQAATTAAAADTTAAAAEASGDTTAVAGDTAGSTSDYDFTKDPIDLKLGVTGSIYEEMWQPAVDLLKDEGINLEIVQFSDYVTPNNALNSGEIDLNGFQHRIYLQSEIDQYGYKIQNIGNTFITPLNIYSKKLGSFDELKDGDTVAVPNDPTNEGRALKVLASSGVIKLKDDANFNPTLDDIESYTKQIKIEELSANTIPSTLEDVTAGVINGNFALDFGLSADDIVFKDDVLSDQQYWNLIAARTEDLSDPKLVAAYDKVVEAYQSQGTQDVYDTTFKGFYIAEGWDEDLLADYKK
;
A
#
# COMPACT_ATOMS: atom_id res chain seq x y z
N MET A 1 24.38 -33.24 -52.78
CA MET A 1 25.73 -33.83 -52.48
C MET A 1 25.92 -33.81 -50.98
N LYS A 2 26.06 -35.03 -50.39
CA LYS A 2 26.69 -35.42 -49.09
C LYS A 2 26.29 -34.60 -47.82
N LYS A 3 25.41 -35.05 -46.93
CA LYS A 3 25.56 -35.99 -45.80
C LYS A 3 26.79 -35.70 -44.91
N ASN A 4 26.50 -35.37 -43.63
CA ASN A 4 27.12 -36.08 -42.51
C ASN A 4 26.30 -35.90 -41.24
N LEU A 5 25.85 -37.04 -40.70
CA LEU A 5 25.38 -37.27 -39.34
C LEU A 5 26.55 -37.23 -38.36
N PHE A 6 26.31 -36.74 -37.14
CA PHE A 6 27.05 -37.18 -35.96
C PHE A 6 26.08 -37.41 -34.80
N THR A 7 25.94 -38.65 -34.46
CA THR A 7 25.27 -39.21 -33.28
C THR A 7 26.29 -39.26 -32.15
N GLY A 8 25.93 -38.80 -30.97
CA GLY A 8 26.71 -38.98 -29.75
C GLY A 8 25.77 -39.15 -28.55
N ALA A 9 25.52 -40.41 -28.23
CA ALA A 9 24.81 -40.80 -26.98
C ALA A 9 25.86 -40.87 -25.86
N LEU A 10 25.54 -40.26 -24.71
CA LEU A 10 26.27 -40.52 -23.48
C LEU A 10 25.26 -40.83 -22.35
N ALA A 11 25.26 -42.08 -21.95
CA ALA A 11 24.56 -42.61 -20.80
C ALA A 11 25.38 -42.32 -19.54
N LEU A 12 24.73 -41.86 -18.49
CA LEU A 12 25.34 -41.82 -17.16
C LEU A 12 24.38 -42.42 -16.12
N THR A 13 24.94 -43.32 -15.40
CA THR A 13 24.45 -44.31 -14.47
C THR A 13 23.95 -43.71 -13.14
N ILE A 14 22.85 -44.28 -12.68
CA ILE A 14 22.23 -44.12 -11.36
C ILE A 14 23.08 -44.86 -10.32
N SER A 15 23.41 -44.22 -9.22
CA SER A 15 23.89 -44.89 -7.99
C SER A 15 22.92 -44.56 -6.84
N ALA A 16 22.17 -45.57 -6.46
CA ALA A 16 21.37 -45.61 -5.26
C ALA A 16 22.25 -46.03 -4.07
N SER A 17 22.19 -45.30 -2.97
CA SER A 17 22.72 -45.78 -1.69
C SER A 17 21.59 -45.79 -0.67
N PHE A 18 21.18 -46.99 -0.31
CA PHE A 18 20.36 -47.32 0.85
C PHE A 18 21.23 -47.30 2.10
N LEU A 19 20.75 -46.67 3.18
CA LEU A 19 21.12 -47.01 4.53
C LEU A 19 19.88 -46.99 5.42
N ALA A 20 19.57 -48.18 5.92
CA ALA A 20 18.56 -48.47 6.92
C ALA A 20 19.11 -48.22 8.32
N GLY A 21 18.25 -47.88 9.26
CA GLY A 21 18.60 -47.96 10.68
C GLY A 21 17.60 -47.40 11.63
N CYS A 22 16.79 -48.31 12.18
CA CYS A 22 16.23 -48.41 13.53
C CYS A 22 15.22 -47.39 14.05
N GLY A 23 14.03 -47.91 14.30
CA GLY A 23 12.94 -47.37 15.07
C GLY A 23 13.19 -47.36 16.59
N TYR A 24 12.45 -46.52 17.26
CA TYR A 24 12.09 -46.67 18.64
C TYR A 24 10.69 -46.13 18.86
N SER A 25 9.81 -47.00 19.33
CA SER A 25 8.45 -46.74 19.79
C SER A 25 8.45 -46.31 21.24
N GLY A 26 7.60 -45.34 21.61
CA GLY A 26 7.38 -44.94 23.01
C GLY A 26 6.21 -43.97 23.13
N SER A 27 5.09 -44.52 23.35
CA SER A 27 3.86 -44.29 24.12
C SER A 27 3.71 -42.96 24.89
N SER A 28 2.57 -42.36 24.66
CA SER A 28 1.59 -41.67 25.52
C SER A 28 2.05 -41.01 26.84
N ALA A 29 1.73 -39.72 27.00
CA ALA A 29 0.97 -39.23 28.14
C ALA A 29 0.44 -37.81 27.93
N SER A 30 -0.86 -37.67 27.98
CA SER A 30 -1.65 -36.49 28.17
C SER A 30 -1.41 -35.94 29.59
N THR A 31 -1.19 -34.65 29.74
CA THR A 31 -1.48 -33.92 30.98
C THR A 31 -2.02 -32.53 30.69
N THR A 32 -3.29 -32.42 30.93
CA THR A 32 -4.06 -31.22 31.23
C THR A 32 -3.48 -30.52 32.45
N ALA A 33 -3.23 -29.25 32.41
CA ALA A 33 -3.10 -28.43 33.63
C ALA A 33 -3.85 -27.11 33.38
N ALA A 34 -4.82 -26.93 34.26
CA ALA A 34 -5.80 -25.87 34.33
C ALA A 34 -5.20 -24.56 34.87
N ALA A 35 -5.95 -23.54 34.60
CA ALA A 35 -5.88 -22.15 35.01
C ALA A 35 -5.60 -21.91 36.49
N THR A 36 -4.96 -20.76 36.77
CA THR A 36 -5.23 -20.03 38.01
C THR A 36 -5.16 -18.55 37.75
N GLN A 37 -6.32 -17.91 37.82
CA GLN A 37 -6.49 -16.47 37.97
C GLN A 37 -6.00 -16.05 39.37
N ALA A 38 -5.30 -14.93 39.43
CA ALA A 38 -5.18 -14.17 40.68
C ALA A 38 -5.52 -12.71 40.37
N ALA A 39 -6.70 -12.35 40.83
CA ALA A 39 -7.11 -10.96 40.98
C ALA A 39 -6.47 -10.41 42.26
N THR A 40 -5.93 -9.21 42.23
CA THR A 40 -5.68 -8.41 43.43
C THR A 40 -6.24 -6.99 43.21
N THR A 41 -7.13 -6.68 44.11
CA THR A 41 -7.89 -5.44 44.28
C THR A 41 -7.05 -4.35 44.94
N ALA A 42 -7.28 -3.13 44.47
CA ALA A 42 -7.42 -1.83 45.14
C ALA A 42 -6.58 -1.44 46.36
N ALA A 43 -6.03 -0.23 46.30
CA ALA A 43 -6.25 0.79 47.33
C ALA A 43 -5.95 2.17 46.82
N ALA A 44 -6.94 3.04 46.87
CA ALA A 44 -6.80 4.49 46.75
C ALA A 44 -6.20 5.05 48.05
N ALA A 45 -5.32 6.04 47.92
CA ALA A 45 -4.98 6.93 49.01
C ALA A 45 -4.89 8.35 48.50
N ASP A 46 -5.84 9.11 48.91
CA ASP A 46 -5.95 10.55 48.89
C ASP A 46 -4.92 11.18 49.86
N THR A 47 -4.16 12.18 49.43
CA THR A 47 -3.53 13.15 50.32
C THR A 47 -3.37 14.51 49.68
N THR A 48 -4.06 15.44 50.26
CA THR A 48 -4.11 16.89 50.04
C THR A 48 -2.82 17.61 50.39
N ALA A 49 -2.52 18.64 49.59
CA ALA A 49 -1.99 19.96 49.87
C ALA A 49 -0.71 20.18 50.68
N ALA A 50 0.23 20.91 50.08
CA ALA A 50 0.79 22.13 50.68
C ALA A 50 1.56 22.94 49.61
N ALA A 51 1.20 24.18 49.48
CA ALA A 51 1.92 25.21 48.72
C ALA A 51 3.20 25.59 49.45
N ALA A 52 4.31 25.75 48.72
CA ALA A 52 5.47 26.51 49.16
C ALA A 52 5.99 27.33 47.97
N GLU A 53 5.82 28.62 48.08
CA GLU A 53 6.48 29.61 47.21
C GLU A 53 8.00 29.58 47.44
N ALA A 54 8.78 29.46 46.38
CA ALA A 54 10.18 29.84 46.36
C ALA A 54 10.49 30.61 45.08
N SER A 55 10.68 31.87 45.23
CA SER A 55 11.29 32.80 44.30
C SER A 55 12.69 32.33 43.90
N GLY A 56 12.96 32.19 42.62
CA GLY A 56 14.29 31.82 42.09
C GLY A 56 14.37 32.18 40.61
N ASP A 57 15.02 33.30 40.39
CA ASP A 57 15.81 33.75 39.25
C ASP A 57 15.57 33.10 37.89
N THR A 58 14.84 33.76 37.01
CA THR A 58 14.64 33.43 35.62
C THR A 58 15.80 33.90 34.78
N THR A 59 16.80 33.05 34.56
CA THR A 59 17.60 33.16 33.36
C THR A 59 16.75 32.75 32.17
N ALA A 60 16.36 33.73 31.37
CA ALA A 60 15.72 33.50 30.08
C ALA A 60 16.67 32.69 29.20
N VAL A 61 16.36 31.39 29.04
CA VAL A 61 16.85 30.62 27.89
C VAL A 61 16.13 31.22 26.69
N ALA A 62 16.92 31.79 25.77
CA ALA A 62 16.40 32.23 24.48
C ALA A 62 15.66 31.06 23.85
N GLY A 63 14.36 31.20 23.74
CA GLY A 63 13.54 30.28 22.97
C GLY A 63 14.04 30.37 21.53
N ASP A 64 14.44 29.21 21.03
CA ASP A 64 14.63 29.00 19.60
C ASP A 64 13.24 29.29 18.98
N THR A 65 13.14 30.43 18.27
CA THR A 65 11.95 30.74 17.50
C THR A 65 11.91 29.70 16.38
N ALA A 66 10.98 28.76 16.46
CA ALA A 66 10.69 27.88 15.35
C ALA A 66 10.51 28.76 14.11
N GLY A 67 11.40 28.60 13.11
CA GLY A 67 11.36 29.34 11.86
C GLY A 67 10.06 29.03 11.13
N SER A 68 9.48 30.00 10.45
CA SER A 68 8.38 29.76 9.51
C SER A 68 8.89 28.86 8.39
N THR A 69 8.04 27.98 7.84
CA THR A 69 8.39 27.11 6.71
C THR A 69 8.87 27.86 5.47
N SER A 70 8.51 29.15 5.33
CA SER A 70 8.98 30.06 4.27
C SER A 70 10.45 30.49 4.39
N ASP A 71 11.13 30.20 5.51
CA ASP A 71 12.48 30.67 5.78
C ASP A 71 13.57 29.72 5.27
N TYR A 72 13.21 28.52 4.78
CA TYR A 72 14.15 27.51 4.31
C TYR A 72 14.47 27.66 2.81
N ASP A 73 15.76 27.82 2.52
CA ASP A 73 16.31 27.88 1.16
C ASP A 73 17.19 26.64 0.94
N PHE A 74 16.58 25.57 0.43
CA PHE A 74 17.28 24.30 0.21
C PHE A 74 18.35 24.38 -0.88
N THR A 75 18.39 25.44 -1.72
CA THR A 75 19.51 25.64 -2.65
C THR A 75 20.81 25.97 -1.92
N LYS A 76 20.72 26.49 -0.68
CA LYS A 76 21.88 26.80 0.19
C LYS A 76 22.12 25.74 1.25
N ASP A 77 21.09 25.04 1.68
CA ASP A 77 21.15 23.98 2.68
C ASP A 77 20.36 22.75 2.17
N PRO A 78 20.92 22.00 1.20
CA PRO A 78 20.24 20.88 0.55
C PRO A 78 19.77 19.80 1.53
N ILE A 79 18.71 19.08 1.14
CA ILE A 79 18.17 17.97 1.90
C ILE A 79 18.00 16.73 0.99
N ASP A 80 18.32 15.56 1.53
CA ASP A 80 18.11 14.29 0.90
C ASP A 80 16.87 13.63 1.53
N LEU A 81 15.94 13.18 0.71
CA LEU A 81 14.70 12.51 1.13
C LEU A 81 14.53 11.19 0.36
N LYS A 82 13.95 10.19 1.01
CA LYS A 82 13.60 8.91 0.43
C LYS A 82 12.08 8.76 0.37
N LEU A 83 11.56 8.49 -0.83
CA LEU A 83 10.15 8.23 -1.07
C LEU A 83 9.93 6.76 -1.43
N GLY A 84 9.19 6.03 -0.62
CA GLY A 84 8.79 4.66 -0.90
C GLY A 84 7.58 4.59 -1.85
N VAL A 85 7.71 3.80 -2.91
CA VAL A 85 6.63 3.54 -3.88
C VAL A 85 6.50 2.03 -4.12
N THR A 86 5.40 1.58 -4.71
CA THR A 86 5.18 0.15 -4.97
C THR A 86 5.02 -0.12 -6.46
N GLY A 87 6.07 -0.69 -7.05
CA GLY A 87 6.15 -0.97 -8.48
C GLY A 87 6.99 0.03 -9.26
N SER A 88 7.34 -0.34 -10.50
CA SER A 88 8.29 0.42 -11.33
C SER A 88 7.65 1.62 -12.04
N ILE A 89 6.35 1.59 -12.30
CA ILE A 89 5.64 2.67 -12.99
C ILE A 89 5.68 4.00 -12.24
N TYR A 90 5.87 3.95 -10.92
CA TYR A 90 5.94 5.15 -10.11
C TYR A 90 7.21 5.98 -10.35
N GLU A 91 8.31 5.39 -10.85
CA GLU A 91 9.49 6.18 -11.25
C GLU A 91 9.12 7.19 -12.33
N GLU A 92 8.42 6.74 -13.39
CA GLU A 92 7.99 7.62 -14.48
C GLU A 92 6.98 8.67 -13.98
N MET A 93 6.07 8.26 -13.08
CA MET A 93 5.07 9.15 -12.48
C MET A 93 5.70 10.27 -11.64
N TRP A 94 6.74 9.96 -10.87
CA TRP A 94 7.40 10.90 -9.98
C TRP A 94 8.52 11.71 -10.64
N GLN A 95 8.98 11.34 -11.84
CA GLN A 95 10.11 11.99 -12.50
C GLN A 95 9.96 13.52 -12.63
N PRO A 96 8.77 14.09 -13.01
CA PRO A 96 8.61 15.53 -13.06
C PRO A 96 8.83 16.23 -11.71
N ALA A 97 8.35 15.61 -10.61
CA ALA A 97 8.55 16.14 -9.27
C ALA A 97 10.02 16.05 -8.84
N VAL A 98 10.69 14.93 -9.12
CA VAL A 98 12.13 14.73 -8.84
C VAL A 98 12.97 15.81 -9.54
N ASP A 99 12.67 16.10 -10.81
CA ASP A 99 13.40 17.12 -11.58
C ASP A 99 13.19 18.51 -11.01
N LEU A 100 11.95 18.90 -10.67
CA LEU A 100 11.63 20.18 -10.05
C LEU A 100 12.33 20.35 -8.70
N LEU A 101 12.25 19.35 -7.82
CA LEU A 101 12.82 19.37 -6.47
C LEU A 101 14.33 19.48 -6.48
N LYS A 102 14.99 18.84 -7.44
CA LYS A 102 16.45 18.91 -7.60
C LYS A 102 16.93 20.33 -7.85
N ASP A 103 16.22 21.10 -8.66
CA ASP A 103 16.55 22.51 -8.93
C ASP A 103 16.33 23.40 -7.69
N GLU A 104 15.47 22.94 -6.75
CA GLU A 104 15.23 23.60 -5.47
C GLU A 104 16.17 23.13 -4.34
N GLY A 105 17.08 22.18 -4.61
CA GLY A 105 18.03 21.64 -3.61
C GLY A 105 17.47 20.51 -2.75
N ILE A 106 16.37 19.89 -3.15
CA ILE A 106 15.80 18.70 -2.49
C ILE A 106 16.08 17.49 -3.37
N ASN A 107 16.92 16.56 -2.88
CA ASN A 107 17.23 15.31 -3.58
C ASN A 107 16.23 14.23 -3.16
N LEU A 108 15.27 13.92 -4.01
CA LEU A 108 14.25 12.87 -3.76
C LEU A 108 14.69 11.56 -4.39
N GLU A 109 15.08 10.59 -3.57
CA GLU A 109 15.39 9.22 -3.98
C GLU A 109 14.11 8.37 -3.98
N ILE A 110 13.77 7.74 -5.11
CA ILE A 110 12.66 6.81 -5.20
C ILE A 110 13.11 5.42 -4.78
N VAL A 111 12.50 4.88 -3.71
CA VAL A 111 12.74 3.55 -3.17
C VAL A 111 11.58 2.64 -3.54
N GLN A 112 11.85 1.64 -4.40
CA GLN A 112 10.81 0.71 -4.86
C GLN A 112 10.60 -0.45 -3.91
N PHE A 113 9.33 -0.75 -3.64
CA PHE A 113 8.86 -1.94 -2.93
C PHE A 113 8.06 -2.84 -3.87
N SER A 114 8.03 -4.13 -3.60
CA SER A 114 7.33 -5.12 -4.42
C SER A 114 5.91 -5.46 -3.92
N ASP A 115 5.53 -4.95 -2.75
CA ASP A 115 4.25 -5.25 -2.09
C ASP A 115 3.71 -4.03 -1.33
N TYR A 116 2.47 -4.12 -0.82
CA TYR A 116 1.84 -3.04 -0.07
C TYR A 116 2.13 -3.07 1.45
N VAL A 117 2.66 -4.18 1.98
CA VAL A 117 2.86 -4.38 3.42
C VAL A 117 4.10 -3.64 3.93
N THR A 118 5.19 -3.70 3.16
CA THR A 118 6.51 -3.24 3.60
C THR A 118 6.65 -1.71 3.71
N PRO A 119 6.07 -0.87 2.80
CA PRO A 119 6.38 0.57 2.77
C PRO A 119 5.95 1.34 4.02
N ASN A 120 4.81 1.01 4.63
CA ASN A 120 4.36 1.68 5.86
C ASN A 120 5.26 1.35 7.06
N ASN A 121 5.75 0.12 7.14
CA ASN A 121 6.73 -0.25 8.17
C ASN A 121 8.05 0.49 7.97
N ALA A 122 8.55 0.57 6.73
CA ALA A 122 9.77 1.30 6.38
C ALA A 122 9.65 2.80 6.71
N LEU A 123 8.49 3.42 6.42
CA LEU A 123 8.21 4.80 6.78
C LEU A 123 8.18 4.98 8.31
N ASN A 124 7.42 4.14 9.02
CA ASN A 124 7.28 4.24 10.47
C ASN A 124 8.60 3.98 11.22
N SER A 125 9.51 3.17 10.66
CA SER A 125 10.84 2.89 11.23
C SER A 125 11.92 3.91 10.86
N GLY A 126 11.64 4.84 9.93
CA GLY A 126 12.60 5.84 9.46
C GLY A 126 13.60 5.34 8.42
N GLU A 127 13.33 4.22 7.76
CA GLU A 127 14.13 3.75 6.63
C GLU A 127 13.90 4.58 5.37
N ILE A 128 12.68 5.12 5.24
CA ILE A 128 12.28 6.10 4.23
C ILE A 128 11.62 7.29 4.94
N ASP A 129 11.53 8.42 4.27
CA ASP A 129 10.99 9.68 4.83
C ASP A 129 9.53 9.89 4.47
N LEU A 130 9.15 9.43 3.28
CA LEU A 130 7.81 9.54 2.72
C LEU A 130 7.43 8.21 2.05
N ASN A 131 6.12 7.95 1.88
CA ASN A 131 5.67 6.99 0.88
C ASN A 131 4.48 7.53 0.07
N GLY A 132 4.36 7.05 -1.18
CA GLY A 132 3.34 7.51 -2.12
C GLY A 132 2.81 6.35 -2.97
N PHE A 133 2.04 5.42 -2.37
CA PHE A 133 1.57 4.21 -3.05
C PHE A 133 0.15 3.79 -2.67
N GLN A 134 -0.41 4.33 -1.59
CA GLN A 134 -1.60 3.83 -0.91
C GLN A 134 -2.75 4.83 -0.94
N HIS A 135 -3.97 4.33 -0.83
CA HIS A 135 -5.16 5.15 -0.67
C HIS A 135 -5.53 5.37 0.81
N ARG A 136 -6.38 6.38 1.07
CA ARG A 136 -6.75 6.84 2.42
C ARG A 136 -7.21 5.71 3.34
N ILE A 137 -8.13 4.85 2.87
CA ILE A 137 -8.66 3.78 3.72
C ILE A 137 -7.64 2.67 3.99
N TYR A 138 -6.69 2.41 3.07
CA TYR A 138 -5.60 1.48 3.31
C TYR A 138 -4.68 2.01 4.42
N LEU A 139 -4.26 3.28 4.31
CA LEU A 139 -3.47 3.93 5.35
C LEU A 139 -4.15 3.85 6.72
N GLN A 140 -5.47 4.15 6.80
CA GLN A 140 -6.21 4.10 8.05
C GLN A 140 -6.26 2.67 8.62
N SER A 141 -6.51 1.68 7.78
CA SER A 141 -6.52 0.26 8.18
C SER A 141 -5.17 -0.19 8.76
N GLU A 142 -4.06 0.22 8.14
CA GLU A 142 -2.72 -0.08 8.61
C GLU A 142 -2.40 0.63 9.96
N ILE A 143 -2.82 1.89 10.11
CA ILE A 143 -2.70 2.62 11.38
C ILE A 143 -3.49 1.91 12.49
N ASP A 144 -4.73 1.51 12.22
CA ASP A 144 -5.59 0.85 13.18
C ASP A 144 -5.05 -0.52 13.59
N GLN A 145 -4.47 -1.25 12.65
CA GLN A 145 -3.96 -2.60 12.87
C GLN A 145 -2.59 -2.62 13.57
N TYR A 146 -1.66 -1.75 13.14
CA TYR A 146 -0.27 -1.81 13.59
C TYR A 146 0.14 -0.65 14.51
N GLY A 147 -0.70 0.37 14.64
CA GLY A 147 -0.44 1.53 15.48
C GLY A 147 0.64 2.45 14.94
N TYR A 148 0.85 2.46 13.62
CA TYR A 148 1.82 3.32 12.95
C TYR A 148 1.57 4.80 13.26
N LYS A 149 2.65 5.57 13.39
CA LYS A 149 2.61 7.02 13.63
C LYS A 149 2.92 7.76 12.32
N ILE A 150 2.08 7.55 11.35
CA ILE A 150 2.18 8.13 9.99
C ILE A 150 0.83 8.76 9.62
N GLN A 151 0.84 9.73 8.73
CA GLN A 151 -0.38 10.42 8.30
C GLN A 151 -0.28 10.90 6.85
N ASN A 152 -1.43 11.18 6.24
CA ASN A 152 -1.54 11.80 4.94
C ASN A 152 -1.11 13.27 4.99
N ILE A 153 -0.21 13.67 4.09
CA ILE A 153 0.27 15.06 3.93
C ILE A 153 -0.05 15.68 2.58
N GLY A 154 -0.51 14.88 1.62
CA GLY A 154 -0.90 15.36 0.28
C GLY A 154 -1.63 14.28 -0.52
N ASN A 155 -2.65 14.66 -1.26
CA ASN A 155 -3.39 13.73 -2.12
C ASN A 155 -2.72 13.64 -3.48
N THR A 156 -2.90 12.51 -4.18
CA THR A 156 -2.24 12.26 -5.46
C THR A 156 -3.24 11.97 -6.57
N PHE A 157 -3.86 10.81 -6.58
CA PHE A 157 -4.75 10.37 -7.66
C PHE A 157 -5.80 9.36 -7.17
N ILE A 158 -6.78 9.09 -8.03
CA ILE A 158 -7.56 7.86 -8.01
C ILE A 158 -7.24 7.05 -9.27
N THR A 159 -7.30 5.72 -9.17
CA THR A 159 -7.13 4.79 -10.28
C THR A 159 -8.16 3.67 -10.21
N PRO A 160 -8.67 3.16 -11.36
CA PRO A 160 -9.66 2.08 -11.34
C PRO A 160 -9.08 0.75 -10.86
N LEU A 161 -9.91 -0.04 -10.19
CA LEU A 161 -9.65 -1.42 -9.81
C LEU A 161 -10.37 -2.35 -10.79
N ASN A 162 -9.82 -2.54 -11.99
CA ASN A 162 -10.47 -3.26 -13.07
C ASN A 162 -10.38 -4.78 -12.91
N ILE A 163 -11.28 -5.49 -13.62
CA ILE A 163 -11.19 -6.95 -13.79
C ILE A 163 -10.48 -7.25 -15.10
N TYR A 164 -9.43 -8.06 -15.02
CA TYR A 164 -8.60 -8.48 -16.14
C TYR A 164 -8.74 -9.98 -16.40
N SER A 165 -8.58 -10.40 -17.66
CA SER A 165 -8.57 -11.81 -18.04
C SER A 165 -7.70 -12.06 -19.27
N LYS A 166 -7.03 -13.21 -19.31
CA LYS A 166 -6.39 -13.76 -20.51
C LYS A 166 -7.25 -14.82 -21.22
N LYS A 167 -8.44 -15.13 -20.64
CA LYS A 167 -9.31 -16.23 -21.09
C LYS A 167 -10.66 -15.76 -21.61
N LEU A 168 -11.12 -14.60 -21.17
CA LEU A 168 -12.44 -14.05 -21.52
C LEU A 168 -12.27 -12.81 -22.41
N GLY A 169 -13.19 -12.62 -23.33
CA GLY A 169 -13.34 -11.38 -24.10
C GLY A 169 -14.24 -10.35 -23.42
N SER A 170 -15.12 -10.81 -22.51
CA SER A 170 -16.02 -10.00 -21.69
C SER A 170 -16.31 -10.74 -20.40
N PHE A 171 -16.54 -10.00 -19.31
CA PHE A 171 -16.89 -10.62 -18.01
C PHE A 171 -18.24 -11.32 -18.01
N ASP A 172 -19.12 -11.00 -18.96
CA ASP A 172 -20.41 -11.70 -19.18
C ASP A 172 -20.22 -13.16 -19.59
N GLU A 173 -19.07 -13.55 -20.13
CA GLU A 173 -18.73 -14.91 -20.53
C GLU A 173 -18.41 -15.84 -19.34
N LEU A 174 -18.30 -15.28 -18.12
CA LEU A 174 -18.03 -16.02 -16.88
C LEU A 174 -19.08 -17.12 -16.66
N LYS A 175 -18.65 -18.27 -16.16
CA LYS A 175 -19.48 -19.48 -15.97
C LYS A 175 -19.42 -19.99 -14.54
N ASP A 176 -20.39 -20.83 -14.19
CA ASP A 176 -20.35 -21.54 -12.92
C ASP A 176 -19.09 -22.41 -12.83
N GLY A 177 -18.42 -22.32 -11.69
CA GLY A 177 -17.17 -23.01 -11.40
C GLY A 177 -15.90 -22.25 -11.78
N ASP A 178 -16.02 -21.13 -12.49
CA ASP A 178 -14.91 -20.24 -12.80
C ASP A 178 -14.30 -19.65 -11.52
N THR A 179 -13.01 -19.34 -11.58
CA THR A 179 -12.27 -18.74 -10.46
C THR A 179 -11.94 -17.30 -10.77
N VAL A 180 -12.23 -16.40 -9.82
CA VAL A 180 -11.85 -14.97 -9.87
C VAL A 180 -10.93 -14.66 -8.69
N ALA A 181 -9.72 -14.22 -8.97
CA ALA A 181 -8.78 -13.77 -7.94
C ALA A 181 -9.08 -12.35 -7.50
N VAL A 182 -8.94 -12.07 -6.19
CA VAL A 182 -9.11 -10.74 -5.58
C VAL A 182 -7.96 -10.46 -4.62
N PRO A 183 -7.61 -9.19 -4.34
CA PRO A 183 -6.65 -8.86 -3.29
C PRO A 183 -7.11 -9.37 -1.93
N ASN A 184 -6.16 -9.78 -1.08
CA ASN A 184 -6.42 -10.35 0.25
C ASN A 184 -6.26 -9.36 1.41
N ASP A 185 -5.89 -8.08 1.13
CA ASP A 185 -5.95 -7.06 2.17
C ASP A 185 -7.40 -6.54 2.32
N PRO A 186 -7.85 -6.24 3.56
CA PRO A 186 -9.28 -5.96 3.81
C PRO A 186 -9.86 -4.83 2.99
N THR A 187 -9.06 -3.83 2.61
CA THR A 187 -9.55 -2.63 1.93
C THR A 187 -9.67 -2.83 0.42
N ASN A 188 -8.67 -3.50 -0.21
CA ASN A 188 -8.73 -3.83 -1.62
C ASN A 188 -9.63 -5.04 -1.89
N GLU A 189 -9.71 -6.04 -0.98
CA GLU A 189 -10.74 -7.09 -1.05
C GLU A 189 -12.13 -6.48 -1.06
N GLY A 190 -12.44 -5.62 -0.06
CA GLY A 190 -13.74 -4.96 0.02
C GLY A 190 -14.08 -4.16 -1.23
N ARG A 191 -13.10 -3.44 -1.81
CA ARG A 191 -13.27 -2.73 -3.08
C ARG A 191 -13.50 -3.71 -4.26
N ALA A 192 -12.74 -4.80 -4.31
CA ALA A 192 -12.90 -5.84 -5.34
C ALA A 192 -14.29 -6.48 -5.29
N LEU A 193 -14.82 -6.75 -4.09
CA LEU A 193 -16.19 -7.26 -3.93
C LEU A 193 -17.24 -6.25 -4.40
N LYS A 194 -17.03 -4.95 -4.19
CA LYS A 194 -17.92 -3.90 -4.75
C LYS A 194 -17.88 -3.90 -6.29
N VAL A 195 -16.68 -4.05 -6.89
CA VAL A 195 -16.54 -4.17 -8.36
C VAL A 195 -17.23 -5.42 -8.88
N LEU A 196 -17.08 -6.57 -8.21
CA LEU A 196 -17.81 -7.78 -8.56
C LEU A 196 -19.34 -7.62 -8.41
N ALA A 197 -19.79 -6.87 -7.41
CA ALA A 197 -21.20 -6.56 -7.24
C ALA A 197 -21.73 -5.63 -8.35
N SER A 198 -20.96 -4.60 -8.74
CA SER A 198 -21.34 -3.70 -9.84
C SER A 198 -21.39 -4.43 -11.19
N SER A 199 -20.57 -5.47 -11.38
CA SER A 199 -20.67 -6.35 -12.55
C SER A 199 -21.89 -7.26 -12.55
N GLY A 200 -22.63 -7.33 -11.44
CA GLY A 200 -23.82 -8.18 -11.29
C GLY A 200 -23.52 -9.66 -11.05
N VAL A 201 -22.26 -10.06 -10.88
CA VAL A 201 -21.89 -11.48 -10.65
C VAL A 201 -22.19 -11.92 -9.21
N ILE A 202 -22.07 -11.01 -8.25
CA ILE A 202 -22.46 -11.21 -6.85
C ILE A 202 -23.44 -10.14 -6.42
N LYS A 203 -24.14 -10.37 -5.32
CA LYS A 203 -24.90 -9.37 -4.58
C LYS A 203 -24.37 -9.31 -3.17
N LEU A 204 -24.03 -8.12 -2.71
CA LEU A 204 -23.65 -7.86 -1.32
C LEU A 204 -24.91 -7.62 -0.46
N LYS A 205 -24.82 -7.93 0.83
CA LYS A 205 -25.83 -7.61 1.82
C LYS A 205 -26.06 -6.10 1.91
N ASP A 206 -27.30 -5.66 2.14
CA ASP A 206 -27.64 -4.24 2.22
C ASP A 206 -27.01 -3.55 3.43
N ASP A 207 -26.62 -4.28 4.48
CA ASP A 207 -25.97 -3.82 5.70
C ASP A 207 -24.46 -4.09 5.73
N ALA A 208 -23.87 -4.47 4.59
CA ALA A 208 -22.42 -4.67 4.48
C ALA A 208 -21.66 -3.37 4.84
N ASN A 209 -20.54 -3.54 5.53
CA ASN A 209 -19.64 -2.44 5.87
C ASN A 209 -19.01 -1.79 4.63
N PHE A 210 -18.33 -0.65 4.85
CA PHE A 210 -17.57 0.01 3.75
C PHE A 210 -16.55 -0.92 3.10
N ASN A 211 -15.90 -1.77 3.88
CA ASN A 211 -15.03 -2.85 3.41
C ASN A 211 -15.75 -4.20 3.61
N PRO A 212 -16.62 -4.62 2.66
CA PRO A 212 -17.26 -5.93 2.73
C PRO A 212 -16.24 -7.05 2.62
N THR A 213 -16.55 -8.19 3.22
CA THR A 213 -15.79 -9.44 3.19
C THR A 213 -16.56 -10.51 2.42
N LEU A 214 -15.98 -11.67 2.16
CA LEU A 214 -16.68 -12.79 1.53
C LEU A 214 -17.96 -13.19 2.29
N ASP A 215 -18.00 -13.00 3.61
CA ASP A 215 -19.19 -13.27 4.44
C ASP A 215 -20.35 -12.30 4.14
N ASP A 216 -20.09 -11.16 3.51
CA ASP A 216 -21.09 -10.16 3.14
C ASP A 216 -21.72 -10.44 1.76
N ILE A 217 -21.33 -11.51 1.08
CA ILE A 217 -21.97 -11.92 -0.16
C ILE A 217 -23.31 -12.59 0.17
N GLU A 218 -24.39 -11.92 -0.25
CA GLU A 218 -25.76 -12.44 -0.07
C GLU A 218 -26.08 -13.55 -1.07
N SER A 219 -25.67 -13.37 -2.33
CA SER A 219 -25.96 -14.33 -3.39
C SER A 219 -25.00 -14.18 -4.58
N TYR A 220 -24.98 -15.22 -5.39
CA TYR A 220 -24.21 -15.31 -6.63
C TYR A 220 -25.18 -15.48 -7.81
N THR A 221 -25.01 -14.70 -8.89
CA THR A 221 -25.71 -14.94 -10.16
C THR A 221 -25.01 -16.00 -10.99
N LYS A 222 -23.70 -16.17 -10.80
CA LYS A 222 -22.85 -17.24 -11.31
C LYS A 222 -22.10 -17.84 -10.12
N GLN A 223 -22.10 -19.15 -9.96
CA GLN A 223 -21.44 -19.87 -8.86
C GLN A 223 -19.93 -19.90 -9.09
N ILE A 224 -19.28 -18.73 -8.92
CA ILE A 224 -17.83 -18.59 -9.04
C ILE A 224 -17.13 -18.99 -7.74
N LYS A 225 -15.82 -19.26 -7.87
CA LYS A 225 -14.90 -19.33 -6.73
C LYS A 225 -14.16 -18.01 -6.64
N ILE A 226 -14.14 -17.40 -5.49
CA ILE A 226 -13.31 -16.23 -5.21
C ILE A 226 -12.03 -16.74 -4.53
N GLU A 227 -10.88 -16.35 -5.06
CA GLU A 227 -9.56 -16.71 -4.53
C GLU A 227 -8.85 -15.44 -4.06
N GLU A 228 -8.60 -15.34 -2.75
CA GLU A 228 -7.92 -14.21 -2.11
C GLU A 228 -6.41 -14.39 -2.22
N LEU A 229 -5.74 -13.49 -2.91
CA LEU A 229 -4.31 -13.52 -3.16
C LEU A 229 -3.66 -12.16 -2.82
N SER A 230 -2.37 -12.18 -2.53
CA SER A 230 -1.61 -10.93 -2.42
C SER A 230 -1.71 -10.13 -3.72
N ALA A 231 -2.04 -8.84 -3.63
CA ALA A 231 -2.37 -7.99 -4.78
C ALA A 231 -1.30 -8.03 -5.89
N ASN A 232 0.00 -8.05 -5.51
CA ASN A 232 1.13 -8.12 -6.43
C ASN A 232 1.26 -9.47 -7.16
N THR A 233 0.62 -10.53 -6.67
CA THR A 233 0.71 -11.87 -7.28
C THR A 233 -0.39 -12.14 -8.29
N ILE A 234 -1.54 -11.46 -8.18
CA ILE A 234 -2.71 -11.71 -9.04
C ILE A 234 -2.39 -11.61 -10.53
N PRO A 235 -1.65 -10.60 -11.04
CA PRO A 235 -1.34 -10.52 -12.46
C PRO A 235 -0.69 -11.79 -13.02
N SER A 236 0.21 -12.40 -12.25
CA SER A 236 0.93 -13.61 -12.66
C SER A 236 0.07 -14.88 -12.66
N THR A 237 -1.08 -14.85 -11.97
CA THR A 237 -2.02 -16.00 -11.90
C THR A 237 -3.06 -16.00 -13.00
N LEU A 238 -3.12 -14.99 -13.89
CA LEU A 238 -4.18 -14.87 -14.91
C LEU A 238 -4.23 -16.06 -15.90
N GLU A 239 -3.13 -16.78 -16.07
CA GLU A 239 -3.15 -18.02 -16.86
C GLU A 239 -3.81 -19.19 -16.10
N ASP A 240 -3.85 -19.16 -14.78
CA ASP A 240 -4.40 -20.22 -13.92
C ASP A 240 -5.87 -19.95 -13.57
N VAL A 241 -6.22 -18.72 -13.19
CA VAL A 241 -7.59 -18.29 -12.87
C VAL A 241 -8.36 -17.86 -14.11
N THR A 242 -9.68 -17.70 -14.02
CA THR A 242 -10.51 -17.22 -15.15
C THR A 242 -10.41 -15.71 -15.31
N ALA A 243 -10.37 -14.96 -14.20
CA ALA A 243 -10.18 -13.51 -14.18
C ALA A 243 -9.54 -13.06 -12.85
N GLY A 244 -9.04 -11.84 -12.79
CA GLY A 244 -8.50 -11.24 -11.57
C GLY A 244 -8.89 -9.78 -11.44
N VAL A 245 -9.25 -9.35 -10.23
CA VAL A 245 -9.44 -7.95 -9.88
C VAL A 245 -8.07 -7.42 -9.47
N ILE A 246 -7.50 -6.48 -10.24
CA ILE A 246 -6.08 -6.13 -10.14
C ILE A 246 -5.91 -4.62 -9.95
N ASN A 247 -5.11 -4.25 -8.94
CA ASN A 247 -4.71 -2.86 -8.70
C ASN A 247 -3.90 -2.31 -9.88
N GLY A 248 -4.16 -1.05 -10.23
CA GLY A 248 -3.68 -0.44 -11.46
C GLY A 248 -2.17 -0.47 -11.65
N ASN A 249 -1.39 -0.18 -10.60
CA ASN A 249 0.06 -0.23 -10.66
C ASN A 249 0.57 -1.64 -10.99
N PHE A 250 0.05 -2.69 -10.33
CA PHE A 250 0.48 -4.07 -10.61
C PHE A 250 0.01 -4.55 -11.99
N ALA A 251 -1.15 -4.08 -12.46
CA ALA A 251 -1.59 -4.38 -13.82
C ALA A 251 -0.62 -3.80 -14.87
N LEU A 252 -0.25 -2.53 -14.72
CA LEU A 252 0.65 -1.85 -15.65
C LEU A 252 2.09 -2.40 -15.55
N ASP A 253 2.62 -2.64 -14.35
CA ASP A 253 3.94 -3.25 -14.15
C ASP A 253 4.06 -4.65 -14.79
N PHE A 254 2.97 -5.41 -14.77
CA PHE A 254 2.90 -6.72 -15.42
C PHE A 254 2.72 -6.62 -16.95
N GLY A 255 2.49 -5.43 -17.49
CA GLY A 255 2.29 -5.18 -18.90
C GLY A 255 0.87 -5.47 -19.38
N LEU A 256 -0.13 -5.51 -18.48
CA LEU A 256 -1.54 -5.57 -18.87
C LEU A 256 -1.96 -4.24 -19.52
N SER A 257 -2.87 -4.34 -20.46
CA SER A 257 -3.37 -3.21 -21.24
C SER A 257 -4.89 -3.08 -21.14
N ALA A 258 -5.44 -2.06 -21.80
CA ALA A 258 -6.89 -1.89 -21.92
C ALA A 258 -7.58 -3.08 -22.61
N ASP A 259 -6.85 -3.82 -23.47
CA ASP A 259 -7.38 -4.98 -24.19
C ASP A 259 -7.56 -6.21 -23.28
N ASP A 260 -6.89 -6.23 -22.12
CA ASP A 260 -7.00 -7.30 -21.13
C ASP A 260 -8.13 -7.04 -20.11
N ILE A 261 -8.74 -5.85 -20.14
CA ILE A 261 -9.83 -5.46 -19.23
C ILE A 261 -11.14 -6.07 -19.72
N VAL A 262 -11.73 -6.95 -18.94
CA VAL A 262 -13.03 -7.56 -19.21
C VAL A 262 -14.18 -6.89 -18.48
N PHE A 263 -13.90 -6.11 -17.42
CA PHE A 263 -14.85 -5.24 -16.74
C PHE A 263 -14.13 -4.03 -16.14
N LYS A 264 -14.68 -2.82 -16.34
CA LYS A 264 -14.12 -1.58 -15.83
C LYS A 264 -14.76 -1.20 -14.51
N ASP A 265 -13.93 -0.81 -13.54
CA ASP A 265 -14.38 -0.12 -12.33
C ASP A 265 -14.88 1.28 -12.72
N ASP A 266 -16.13 1.59 -12.41
CA ASP A 266 -16.79 2.86 -12.65
C ASP A 266 -17.01 3.67 -11.35
N VAL A 267 -16.58 3.14 -10.19
CA VAL A 267 -16.73 3.76 -8.87
C VAL A 267 -15.47 4.58 -8.54
N LEU A 268 -15.26 5.68 -9.26
CA LEU A 268 -14.07 6.54 -9.12
C LEU A 268 -14.33 7.82 -8.30
N SER A 269 -15.51 7.98 -7.70
CA SER A 269 -15.87 9.20 -6.96
C SER A 269 -15.66 9.12 -5.45
N ASP A 270 -15.27 7.96 -4.92
CA ASP A 270 -15.13 7.77 -3.48
C ASP A 270 -13.75 8.21 -3.00
N GLN A 271 -13.73 9.29 -2.21
CA GLN A 271 -12.51 9.89 -1.65
C GLN A 271 -11.69 8.94 -0.76
N GLN A 272 -12.29 7.87 -0.24
CA GLN A 272 -11.58 6.86 0.53
C GLN A 272 -10.52 6.11 -0.31
N TYR A 273 -10.71 6.09 -1.64
CA TYR A 273 -9.79 5.48 -2.59
C TYR A 273 -8.82 6.48 -3.24
N TRP A 274 -8.81 7.75 -2.82
CA TRP A 274 -7.77 8.68 -3.24
C TRP A 274 -6.43 8.27 -2.67
N ASN A 275 -5.45 8.15 -3.53
CA ASN A 275 -4.08 7.87 -3.15
C ASN A 275 -3.42 9.13 -2.57
N LEU A 276 -2.32 8.93 -1.84
CA LEU A 276 -1.75 9.97 -1.00
C LEU A 276 -0.24 9.85 -0.86
N ILE A 277 0.36 10.91 -0.34
CA ILE A 277 1.71 10.95 0.20
C ILE A 277 1.60 10.90 1.73
N ALA A 278 2.30 9.95 2.36
CA ALA A 278 2.34 9.83 3.81
C ALA A 278 3.71 10.20 4.37
N ALA A 279 3.72 10.79 5.56
CA ALA A 279 4.89 11.11 6.36
C ALA A 279 4.73 10.62 7.80
N ARG A 280 5.82 10.52 8.57
CA ARG A 280 5.75 10.30 10.01
C ARG A 280 5.12 11.51 10.71
N THR A 281 4.25 11.25 11.68
CA THR A 281 3.60 12.32 12.46
C THR A 281 4.60 13.16 13.25
N GLU A 282 5.68 12.55 13.75
CA GLU A 282 6.73 13.24 14.52
C GLU A 282 7.51 14.25 13.67
N ASP A 283 7.74 13.96 12.39
CA ASP A 283 8.47 14.84 11.46
C ASP A 283 7.77 16.20 11.28
N LEU A 284 6.45 16.22 11.44
CA LEU A 284 5.65 17.45 11.29
C LEU A 284 5.81 18.43 12.46
N SER A 285 6.62 18.08 13.45
CA SER A 285 7.10 19.01 14.48
C SER A 285 8.38 19.75 14.10
N ASP A 286 9.08 19.35 13.03
CA ASP A 286 10.27 19.98 12.49
C ASP A 286 9.90 20.91 11.32
N PRO A 287 9.99 22.24 11.46
CA PRO A 287 9.63 23.17 10.40
C PRO A 287 10.43 22.99 9.11
N LYS A 288 11.70 22.51 9.19
CA LYS A 288 12.52 22.23 8.01
C LYS A 288 11.95 21.04 7.22
N LEU A 289 11.56 19.97 7.92
CA LEU A 289 10.94 18.80 7.26
C LEU A 289 9.57 19.17 6.68
N VAL A 290 8.74 19.94 7.43
CA VAL A 290 7.45 20.42 6.90
C VAL A 290 7.64 21.23 5.62
N ALA A 291 8.63 22.15 5.59
CA ALA A 291 8.93 22.93 4.39
C ALA A 291 9.38 22.05 3.21
N ALA A 292 10.21 21.04 3.47
CA ALA A 292 10.65 20.11 2.44
C ALA A 292 9.51 19.22 1.93
N TYR A 293 8.67 18.72 2.82
CA TYR A 293 7.51 17.89 2.47
C TYR A 293 6.44 18.67 1.69
N ASP A 294 6.23 19.94 2.05
CA ASP A 294 5.36 20.85 1.30
C ASP A 294 5.84 21.00 -0.15
N LYS A 295 7.15 21.20 -0.33
CA LYS A 295 7.76 21.24 -1.67
C LYS A 295 7.59 19.93 -2.44
N VAL A 296 7.68 18.78 -1.78
CA VAL A 296 7.42 17.47 -2.42
C VAL A 296 5.96 17.36 -2.89
N VAL A 297 5.01 17.77 -2.05
CA VAL A 297 3.58 17.78 -2.42
C VAL A 297 3.33 18.74 -3.58
N GLU A 298 3.83 20.00 -3.51
CA GLU A 298 3.69 20.99 -4.58
C GLU A 298 4.29 20.49 -5.91
N ALA A 299 5.50 19.91 -5.86
CA ALA A 299 6.18 19.40 -7.06
C ALA A 299 5.40 18.23 -7.69
N TYR A 300 4.86 17.33 -6.87
CA TYR A 300 4.03 16.24 -7.36
C TYR A 300 2.71 16.75 -7.97
N GLN A 301 2.02 17.67 -7.31
CA GLN A 301 0.75 18.26 -7.75
C GLN A 301 0.96 19.33 -8.84
N SER A 302 1.88 19.08 -9.76
CA SER A 302 2.25 19.99 -10.83
C SER A 302 1.67 19.60 -12.19
N GLN A 303 1.71 20.54 -13.14
CA GLN A 303 1.34 20.25 -14.53
C GLN A 303 2.20 19.12 -15.13
N GLY A 304 3.47 19.00 -14.73
CA GLY A 304 4.35 17.93 -15.22
C GLY A 304 3.82 16.53 -14.87
N THR A 305 3.32 16.33 -13.66
CA THR A 305 2.69 15.07 -13.24
C THR A 305 1.35 14.85 -13.97
N GLN A 306 0.54 15.91 -14.16
CA GLN A 306 -0.70 15.81 -14.93
C GLN A 306 -0.42 15.39 -16.38
N ASP A 307 0.62 15.95 -17.00
CA ASP A 307 1.02 15.61 -18.37
C ASP A 307 1.43 14.12 -18.48
N VAL A 308 2.09 13.56 -17.45
CA VAL A 308 2.41 12.12 -17.38
C VAL A 308 1.13 11.28 -17.26
N TYR A 309 0.15 11.69 -16.44
CA TYR A 309 -1.13 11.00 -16.37
C TYR A 309 -1.84 10.95 -17.72
N ASP A 310 -1.85 12.06 -18.45
CA ASP A 310 -2.57 12.20 -19.71
C ASP A 310 -1.87 11.51 -20.88
N THR A 311 -0.54 11.60 -20.95
CA THR A 311 0.23 11.12 -22.11
C THR A 311 0.77 9.71 -21.94
N THR A 312 1.44 9.42 -20.82
CA THR A 312 2.02 8.10 -20.55
C THR A 312 0.94 7.12 -20.14
N PHE A 313 0.13 7.50 -19.15
CA PHE A 313 -0.90 6.62 -18.60
C PHE A 313 -2.28 6.81 -19.25
N LYS A 314 -2.40 7.71 -20.23
CA LYS A 314 -3.61 7.92 -21.04
C LYS A 314 -4.89 8.12 -20.22
N GLY A 315 -4.78 8.87 -19.10
CA GLY A 315 -5.88 9.15 -18.20
C GLY A 315 -6.28 7.95 -17.30
N PHE A 316 -5.40 6.96 -17.15
CA PHE A 316 -5.64 5.85 -16.22
C PHE A 316 -5.55 6.30 -14.75
N TYR A 317 -4.71 7.30 -14.47
CA TYR A 317 -4.62 8.00 -13.19
C TYR A 317 -5.32 9.34 -13.31
N ILE A 318 -6.17 9.66 -12.35
CA ILE A 318 -6.94 10.89 -12.30
C ILE A 318 -6.52 11.66 -11.07
N ALA A 319 -6.03 12.89 -11.25
CA ALA A 319 -5.64 13.77 -10.14
C ALA A 319 -6.84 14.08 -9.24
N GLU A 320 -6.65 13.92 -7.93
CA GLU A 320 -7.71 14.14 -6.95
C GLU A 320 -7.18 14.83 -5.69
N GLY A 321 -7.96 15.77 -5.16
CA GLY A 321 -7.68 16.45 -3.89
C GLY A 321 -6.42 17.34 -3.91
N TRP A 322 -5.98 17.81 -5.08
CA TRP A 322 -4.82 18.71 -5.21
C TRP A 322 -5.10 20.14 -4.73
N ASP A 323 -6.35 20.46 -4.44
CA ASP A 323 -6.79 21.73 -3.84
C ASP A 323 -6.81 21.69 -2.30
N GLU A 324 -6.51 20.53 -1.68
CA GLU A 324 -6.47 20.35 -0.23
C GLU A 324 -5.02 20.55 0.29
N ASP A 325 -4.76 21.62 1.05
CA ASP A 325 -3.49 21.82 1.75
C ASP A 325 -3.52 21.12 3.12
N LEU A 326 -3.04 19.87 3.16
CA LEU A 326 -3.02 19.05 4.38
C LEU A 326 -1.89 19.41 5.35
N LEU A 327 -0.93 20.25 4.93
CA LEU A 327 0.15 20.77 5.77
C LEU A 327 -0.12 22.17 6.33
N ALA A 328 -1.26 22.81 6.02
CA ALA A 328 -1.58 24.18 6.40
C ALA A 328 -1.42 24.45 7.91
N ASP A 329 -1.76 23.50 8.78
CA ASP A 329 -1.67 23.64 10.23
C ASP A 329 -0.22 23.54 10.74
N TYR A 330 0.69 22.97 9.99
CA TYR A 330 2.10 22.73 10.32
C TYR A 330 3.04 23.80 9.76
N LYS A 331 2.57 24.66 8.85
CA LYS A 331 3.34 25.71 8.18
C LYS A 331 3.43 27.03 8.98
N LYS A 332 3.01 27.05 10.23
CA LYS A 332 2.88 28.27 11.07
C LYS A 332 4.17 28.65 11.76
#